data_185789960d4eb4b20b0989ad98c0683d
#
_entry.id   185789960d4eb4b20b0989ad98c0683d
#
_cell.length_a   1.000
_cell.length_b   1.000
_cell.length_c   1.000
_cell.angle_alpha   90.00
_cell.angle_beta   90.00
_cell.angle_gamma   90.00
#
_symmetry.space_group_name_H-M   'P 1'
#
loop_
_entity.id
_entity.type
_entity.pdbx_description
1 polymer ?
#
loop_
_entity_poly.entity_id
_entity_poly.type
_entity_poly.pdbx_seq_one_letter_code
_entity_poly.pdbx_strand_id
1 'polypeptide(L)'
;MSNAIEIEGLRKVYAGDGRTPEKVALKGLDLTIPTGSIFGLLGPNGAGKSTTINIMAGLVRKTAGKVRIWGFDQDVNPRQSRAAIGVMPQELNLDPFFTPEGALEVQAGLYGVPKRDRRTAEILDLVGLTDKADAYARTLSGGMRRRLLLAKALVHHPQILVLDEPTAGVDIELRQMLWRNVRRLNQERGMTIILTTHYLEEAQEMCDEIAIIGEGELIVRDRTENLLNRLDGKTLVVMPDADPGEFAVPQGVDVARRPDGSIALTYSKSKTSASEVLAAVNAAGVGIDDVRTEEPDLEDVFVALTHRD
;
A
#
# COMPACT_ATOMS: atom_id res chain seq x y z
N MET A 1 -10.05 17.87 9.79
CA MET A 1 -9.85 17.35 8.42
C MET A 1 -11.06 16.53 8.07
N SER A 2 -11.56 16.61 6.85
CA SER A 2 -12.67 15.76 6.39
C SER A 2 -12.15 14.37 6.03
N ASN A 3 -12.99 13.33 6.21
CA ASN A 3 -12.65 11.97 5.81
C ASN A 3 -13.12 11.71 4.38
N ALA A 4 -12.26 11.10 3.58
CA ALA A 4 -12.62 10.61 2.25
C ALA A 4 -13.44 9.32 2.33
N ILE A 5 -13.11 8.46 3.31
CA ILE A 5 -13.82 7.22 3.60
C ILE A 5 -14.09 7.11 5.09
N GLU A 6 -15.30 6.67 5.43
CA GLU A 6 -15.71 6.30 6.79
C GLU A 6 -16.38 4.95 6.77
N ILE A 7 -15.87 4.03 7.56
CA ILE A 7 -16.37 2.66 7.73
C ILE A 7 -16.67 2.46 9.22
N GLU A 8 -17.90 2.04 9.53
CA GLU A 8 -18.37 1.80 10.90
C GLU A 8 -18.94 0.38 10.99
N GLY A 9 -18.32 -0.46 11.83
CA GLY A 9 -18.78 -1.82 12.15
C GLY A 9 -18.95 -2.73 10.90
N LEU A 10 -18.07 -2.57 9.89
CA LEU A 10 -18.22 -3.28 8.62
C LEU A 10 -18.07 -4.78 8.79
N ARG A 11 -19.14 -5.51 8.49
CA ARG A 11 -19.16 -6.97 8.55
C ARG A 11 -19.44 -7.56 7.18
N LYS A 12 -18.72 -8.63 6.84
CA LYS A 12 -18.97 -9.43 5.66
C LYS A 12 -18.87 -10.90 5.97
N VAL A 13 -19.96 -11.60 5.69
CA VAL A 13 -20.08 -13.06 5.76
C VAL A 13 -20.40 -13.56 4.37
N TYR A 14 -19.62 -14.49 3.86
CA TYR A 14 -19.91 -15.25 2.66
C TYR A 14 -20.63 -16.54 3.06
N ALA A 15 -21.85 -16.70 2.60
CA ALA A 15 -22.63 -17.89 2.87
C ALA A 15 -21.96 -19.11 2.24
N GLY A 16 -21.96 -20.23 2.95
CA GLY A 16 -21.58 -21.53 2.39
C GLY A 16 -22.62 -22.05 1.39
N ASP A 17 -22.18 -22.91 0.49
CA ASP A 17 -23.02 -23.53 -0.55
C ASP A 17 -23.28 -25.05 -0.31
N GLY A 18 -23.05 -25.53 0.91
CA GLY A 18 -23.14 -26.94 1.30
C GLY A 18 -21.87 -27.75 0.98
N ARG A 19 -20.97 -27.23 0.14
CA ARG A 19 -19.62 -27.79 -0.14
C ARG A 19 -18.54 -26.98 0.55
N THR A 20 -18.72 -25.68 0.62
CA THR A 20 -17.83 -24.73 1.31
C THR A 20 -18.50 -24.23 2.59
N PRO A 21 -17.79 -24.17 3.73
CA PRO A 21 -18.34 -23.60 4.95
C PRO A 21 -18.56 -22.09 4.83
N GLU A 22 -19.42 -21.56 5.70
CA GLU A 22 -19.55 -20.11 5.86
C GLU A 22 -18.19 -19.50 6.21
N LYS A 23 -17.85 -18.34 5.59
CA LYS A 23 -16.61 -17.60 5.85
C LYS A 23 -16.91 -16.18 6.29
N VAL A 24 -16.52 -15.85 7.52
CA VAL A 24 -16.53 -14.48 7.99
C VAL A 24 -15.25 -13.78 7.48
N ALA A 25 -15.40 -12.86 6.55
CA ALA A 25 -14.28 -12.14 5.94
C ALA A 25 -13.99 -10.81 6.63
N LEU A 26 -15.01 -10.18 7.24
CA LEU A 26 -14.88 -8.97 8.06
C LEU A 26 -15.75 -9.12 9.30
N LYS A 27 -15.18 -8.82 10.47
CA LYS A 27 -15.80 -9.08 11.78
C LYS A 27 -16.35 -7.85 12.49
N GLY A 28 -16.35 -6.68 11.84
CA GLY A 28 -16.76 -5.40 12.42
C GLY A 28 -15.65 -4.35 12.28
N LEU A 29 -15.14 -4.20 11.05
CA LEU A 29 -14.06 -3.26 10.77
C LEU A 29 -14.53 -1.81 10.89
N ASP A 30 -13.82 -1.03 11.72
CA ASP A 30 -13.93 0.43 11.80
C ASP A 30 -12.69 1.04 11.16
N LEU A 31 -12.88 1.93 10.17
CA LEU A 31 -11.77 2.55 9.47
C LEU A 31 -12.16 3.93 8.94
N THR A 32 -11.29 4.91 9.12
CA THR A 32 -11.42 6.23 8.49
C THR A 32 -10.19 6.53 7.66
N ILE A 33 -10.36 7.17 6.49
CA ILE A 33 -9.26 7.57 5.61
C ILE A 33 -9.35 9.07 5.37
N PRO A 34 -8.32 9.85 5.72
CA PRO A 34 -8.31 11.29 5.54
C PRO A 34 -8.35 11.69 4.05
N THR A 35 -8.99 12.82 3.76
CA THR A 35 -9.00 13.41 2.42
C THR A 35 -7.58 13.86 2.02
N GLY A 36 -7.17 13.54 0.79
CA GLY A 36 -5.90 13.95 0.21
C GLY A 36 -4.67 13.18 0.72
N SER A 37 -4.86 12.12 1.50
CA SER A 37 -3.76 11.26 1.96
C SER A 37 -3.45 10.15 0.95
N ILE A 38 -2.21 9.66 1.00
CA ILE A 38 -1.84 8.35 0.45
C ILE A 38 -1.90 7.36 1.63
N PHE A 39 -2.85 6.44 1.59
CA PHE A 39 -3.19 5.56 2.68
C PHE A 39 -2.89 4.09 2.34
N GLY A 40 -2.10 3.43 3.19
CA GLY A 40 -1.77 2.01 3.07
C GLY A 40 -2.80 1.12 3.76
N LEU A 41 -3.34 0.14 3.07
CA LEU A 41 -4.21 -0.90 3.62
C LEU A 41 -3.48 -2.24 3.54
N LEU A 42 -2.84 -2.65 4.63
CA LEU A 42 -1.94 -3.79 4.68
C LEU A 42 -2.54 -4.95 5.49
N GLY A 43 -1.93 -6.11 5.37
CA GLY A 43 -2.32 -7.31 6.10
C GLY A 43 -1.97 -8.59 5.34
N PRO A 44 -1.94 -9.74 5.98
CA PRO A 44 -1.66 -11.01 5.33
C PRO A 44 -2.73 -11.38 4.29
N ASN A 45 -2.45 -12.42 3.51
CA ASN A 45 -3.45 -12.98 2.60
C ASN A 45 -4.66 -13.51 3.38
N GLY A 46 -5.85 -13.15 2.91
CA GLY A 46 -7.09 -13.51 3.60
C GLY A 46 -7.50 -12.59 4.74
N ALA A 47 -6.73 -11.55 5.09
CA ALA A 47 -7.04 -10.59 6.14
C ALA A 47 -8.34 -9.78 5.93
N GLY A 48 -8.86 -9.73 4.70
CA GLY A 48 -10.08 -8.97 4.39
C GLY A 48 -9.85 -7.74 3.50
N LYS A 49 -8.61 -7.42 3.10
CA LYS A 49 -8.27 -6.25 2.26
C LYS A 49 -9.12 -6.15 0.99
N SER A 50 -9.04 -7.17 0.12
CA SER A 50 -9.78 -7.17 -1.15
C SER A 50 -11.30 -7.19 -0.93
N THR A 51 -11.78 -7.80 0.15
CA THR A 51 -13.21 -7.75 0.53
C THR A 51 -13.60 -6.31 0.88
N THR A 52 -12.79 -5.60 1.66
CA THR A 52 -13.02 -4.20 2.02
C THR A 52 -13.02 -3.31 0.78
N ILE A 53 -12.03 -3.46 -0.10
CA ILE A 53 -11.95 -2.73 -1.38
C ILE A 53 -13.19 -3.00 -2.24
N ASN A 54 -13.57 -4.26 -2.42
CA ASN A 54 -14.71 -4.63 -3.25
C ASN A 54 -16.04 -4.11 -2.67
N ILE A 55 -16.17 -4.01 -1.36
CA ILE A 55 -17.32 -3.35 -0.73
C ILE A 55 -17.30 -1.85 -1.00
N MET A 56 -16.16 -1.17 -0.80
CA MET A 56 -16.03 0.26 -1.10
C MET A 56 -16.34 0.56 -2.58
N ALA A 57 -15.86 -0.28 -3.50
CA ALA A 57 -16.14 -0.18 -4.93
C ALA A 57 -17.62 -0.48 -5.30
N GLY A 58 -18.41 -1.00 -4.35
CA GLY A 58 -19.79 -1.43 -4.62
C GLY A 58 -19.91 -2.71 -5.45
N LEU A 59 -18.83 -3.50 -5.54
CA LEU A 59 -18.79 -4.79 -6.23
C LEU A 59 -19.29 -5.93 -5.35
N VAL A 60 -19.11 -5.82 -4.03
CA VAL A 60 -19.55 -6.78 -3.03
C VAL A 60 -20.50 -6.09 -2.04
N ARG A 61 -21.64 -6.70 -1.75
CA ARG A 61 -22.57 -6.20 -0.72
C ARG A 61 -22.07 -6.60 0.66
N LYS A 62 -21.98 -5.64 1.57
CA LYS A 62 -21.72 -5.88 2.99
C LYS A 62 -22.86 -6.66 3.64
N THR A 63 -22.59 -7.37 4.72
CA THR A 63 -23.60 -8.04 5.54
C THR A 63 -24.18 -7.09 6.58
N ALA A 64 -23.35 -6.25 7.20
CA ALA A 64 -23.75 -5.21 8.16
C ALA A 64 -22.72 -4.08 8.21
N GLY A 65 -23.03 -3.04 8.97
CA GLY A 65 -22.18 -1.84 9.12
C GLY A 65 -22.54 -0.74 8.13
N LYS A 66 -21.80 0.39 8.21
CA LYS A 66 -21.99 1.54 7.35
C LYS A 66 -20.71 1.87 6.60
N VAL A 67 -20.84 2.33 5.35
CA VAL A 67 -19.73 2.80 4.52
C VAL A 67 -20.15 4.10 3.87
N ARG A 68 -19.37 5.15 4.13
CA ARG A 68 -19.49 6.44 3.44
C ARG A 68 -18.25 6.68 2.60
N ILE A 69 -18.46 7.08 1.35
CA ILE A 69 -17.41 7.41 0.39
C ILE A 69 -17.61 8.85 -0.05
N TRP A 70 -16.66 9.70 0.24
CA TRP A 70 -16.72 11.15 -0.05
C TRP A 70 -18.01 11.81 0.51
N GLY A 71 -18.41 11.39 1.73
CA GLY A 71 -19.63 11.83 2.38
C GLY A 71 -20.91 11.15 1.93
N PHE A 72 -20.90 10.37 0.85
CA PHE A 72 -22.07 9.64 0.35
C PHE A 72 -22.21 8.30 1.04
N ASP A 73 -23.32 8.07 1.73
CA ASP A 73 -23.69 6.77 2.26
C ASP A 73 -23.94 5.78 1.12
N GLN A 74 -23.23 4.65 1.13
CA GLN A 74 -23.27 3.68 0.04
C GLN A 74 -24.63 3.01 -0.16
N ASP A 75 -25.44 2.88 0.91
CA ASP A 75 -26.77 2.27 0.83
C ASP A 75 -27.83 3.28 0.31
N VAL A 76 -27.66 4.57 0.65
CA VAL A 76 -28.58 5.64 0.28
C VAL A 76 -28.22 6.24 -1.09
N ASN A 77 -26.95 6.46 -1.33
CA ASN A 77 -26.39 7.15 -2.50
C ASN A 77 -25.41 6.27 -3.30
N PRO A 78 -25.80 5.05 -3.75
CA PRO A 78 -24.85 4.10 -4.34
C PRO A 78 -24.20 4.56 -5.65
N ARG A 79 -24.87 5.43 -6.41
CA ARG A 79 -24.30 5.99 -7.66
C ARG A 79 -23.23 7.02 -7.38
N GLN A 80 -23.50 7.96 -6.46
CA GLN A 80 -22.56 9.02 -6.06
C GLN A 80 -21.35 8.41 -5.37
N SER A 81 -21.57 7.44 -4.48
CA SER A 81 -20.50 6.69 -3.81
C SER A 81 -19.56 6.01 -4.83
N ARG A 82 -20.10 5.30 -5.84
CA ARG A 82 -19.29 4.69 -6.89
C ARG A 82 -18.62 5.71 -7.82
N ALA A 83 -19.25 6.84 -8.08
CA ALA A 83 -18.65 7.89 -8.91
C ALA A 83 -17.48 8.60 -8.20
N ALA A 84 -17.44 8.58 -6.87
CA ALA A 84 -16.36 9.18 -6.10
C ALA A 84 -15.09 8.32 -6.02
N ILE A 85 -15.15 7.04 -6.42
CA ILE A 85 -14.05 6.09 -6.27
C ILE A 85 -13.70 5.42 -7.60
N GLY A 86 -12.42 5.43 -7.96
CA GLY A 86 -11.84 4.63 -9.03
C GLY A 86 -11.03 3.47 -8.47
N VAL A 87 -11.11 2.32 -9.09
CA VAL A 87 -10.38 1.13 -8.62
C VAL A 87 -9.55 0.55 -9.76
N MET A 88 -8.26 0.43 -9.51
CA MET A 88 -7.34 -0.36 -10.33
C MET A 88 -7.18 -1.73 -9.67
N PRO A 89 -7.76 -2.80 -10.24
CA PRO A 89 -7.70 -4.13 -9.65
C PRO A 89 -6.33 -4.78 -9.87
N GLN A 90 -6.03 -5.78 -9.07
CA GLN A 90 -4.82 -6.60 -9.19
C GLN A 90 -4.76 -7.35 -10.52
N GLU A 91 -5.89 -7.94 -10.96
CA GLU A 91 -5.96 -8.72 -12.19
C GLU A 91 -6.09 -7.87 -13.45
N LEU A 92 -5.39 -8.29 -14.53
CA LEU A 92 -5.40 -7.62 -15.83
C LEU A 92 -6.65 -7.96 -16.65
N ASN A 93 -7.84 -7.69 -16.10
CA ASN A 93 -9.11 -7.95 -16.75
C ASN A 93 -9.43 -6.86 -17.80
N LEU A 94 -8.81 -6.96 -18.97
CA LEU A 94 -9.04 -6.11 -20.13
C LEU A 94 -9.63 -6.92 -21.28
N ASP A 95 -10.65 -6.38 -21.93
CA ASP A 95 -11.16 -6.96 -23.17
C ASP A 95 -10.09 -6.82 -24.26
N PRO A 96 -9.64 -7.94 -24.87
CA PRO A 96 -8.54 -7.94 -25.84
C PRO A 96 -8.85 -7.24 -27.17
N PHE A 97 -10.14 -7.01 -27.46
CA PHE A 97 -10.61 -6.44 -28.72
C PHE A 97 -10.86 -4.92 -28.66
N PHE A 98 -10.78 -4.30 -27.49
CA PHE A 98 -10.82 -2.85 -27.39
C PHE A 98 -9.44 -2.24 -27.59
N THR A 99 -9.43 -1.04 -28.16
CA THR A 99 -8.26 -0.14 -28.10
C THR A 99 -8.24 0.61 -26.75
N PRO A 100 -7.10 1.15 -26.30
CA PRO A 100 -7.05 2.02 -25.12
C PRO A 100 -8.07 3.15 -25.17
N GLU A 101 -8.14 3.89 -26.26
CA GLU A 101 -9.14 4.95 -26.44
C GLU A 101 -10.57 4.41 -26.33
N GLY A 102 -10.89 3.35 -27.09
CA GLY A 102 -12.22 2.75 -27.06
C GLY A 102 -12.61 2.23 -25.69
N ALA A 103 -11.68 1.61 -24.96
CA ALA A 103 -11.92 1.12 -23.60
C ALA A 103 -12.23 2.26 -22.60
N LEU A 104 -11.52 3.40 -22.72
CA LEU A 104 -11.76 4.57 -21.87
C LEU A 104 -13.09 5.23 -22.24
N GLU A 105 -13.41 5.36 -23.52
CA GLU A 105 -14.68 5.95 -23.99
C GLU A 105 -15.90 5.15 -23.52
N VAL A 106 -15.83 3.82 -23.57
CA VAL A 106 -16.88 2.94 -23.06
C VAL A 106 -17.00 3.08 -21.53
N GLN A 107 -15.86 3.04 -20.83
CA GLN A 107 -15.82 3.16 -19.37
C GLN A 107 -16.41 4.52 -18.91
N ALA A 108 -16.02 5.62 -19.55
CA ALA A 108 -16.57 6.94 -19.27
C ALA A 108 -18.10 6.97 -19.48
N GLY A 109 -18.58 6.32 -20.54
CA GLY A 109 -20.00 6.18 -20.82
C GLY A 109 -20.76 5.41 -19.73
N LEU A 110 -20.19 4.34 -19.20
CA LEU A 110 -20.77 3.55 -18.12
C LEU A 110 -20.89 4.34 -16.80
N TYR A 111 -19.96 5.27 -16.55
CA TYR A 111 -20.05 6.22 -15.43
C TYR A 111 -20.93 7.45 -15.72
N GLY A 112 -21.48 7.56 -16.93
CA GLY A 112 -22.35 8.67 -17.33
C GLY A 112 -21.60 9.98 -17.62
N VAL A 113 -20.28 9.92 -17.90
CA VAL A 113 -19.50 11.10 -18.27
C VAL A 113 -19.91 11.56 -19.67
N PRO A 114 -20.48 12.79 -19.82
CA PRO A 114 -20.85 13.32 -21.12
C PRO A 114 -19.64 13.38 -22.07
N LYS A 115 -19.84 13.16 -23.37
CA LYS A 115 -18.74 13.15 -24.36
C LYS A 115 -17.86 14.41 -24.30
N ARG A 116 -18.48 15.60 -24.11
CA ARG A 116 -17.79 16.89 -24.03
C ARG A 116 -16.86 17.02 -22.79
N ASP A 117 -17.12 16.24 -21.74
CA ASP A 117 -16.41 16.30 -20.46
C ASP A 117 -15.37 15.17 -20.32
N ARG A 118 -15.28 14.28 -21.33
CA ARG A 118 -14.31 13.19 -21.34
C ARG A 118 -12.91 13.71 -21.63
N ARG A 119 -11.93 13.23 -20.88
CA ARG A 119 -10.52 13.63 -20.99
C ARG A 119 -9.66 12.44 -21.42
N THR A 120 -10.17 11.65 -22.37
CA THR A 120 -9.50 10.39 -22.82
C THR A 120 -8.07 10.63 -23.26
N ALA A 121 -7.82 11.65 -24.08
CA ALA A 121 -6.47 11.97 -24.54
C ALA A 121 -5.54 12.41 -23.39
N GLU A 122 -6.02 13.24 -22.46
CA GLU A 122 -5.25 13.66 -21.29
C GLU A 122 -4.88 12.47 -20.39
N ILE A 123 -5.80 11.53 -20.22
CA ILE A 123 -5.58 10.34 -19.40
C ILE A 123 -4.61 9.37 -20.08
N LEU A 124 -4.71 9.19 -21.40
CA LEU A 124 -3.76 8.39 -22.17
C LEU A 124 -2.35 8.99 -22.11
N ASP A 125 -2.22 10.31 -22.17
CA ASP A 125 -0.94 11.01 -21.99
C ASP A 125 -0.39 10.79 -20.58
N LEU A 126 -1.21 10.97 -19.54
CA LEU A 126 -0.83 10.75 -18.16
C LEU A 126 -0.21 9.36 -17.91
N VAL A 127 -0.77 8.33 -18.54
CA VAL A 127 -0.27 6.95 -18.41
C VAL A 127 0.73 6.55 -19.51
N GLY A 128 1.10 7.46 -20.41
CA GLY A 128 2.07 7.23 -21.50
C GLY A 128 1.59 6.17 -22.48
N LEU A 129 0.34 6.25 -22.93
CA LEU A 129 -0.26 5.37 -23.92
C LEU A 129 -0.81 6.11 -25.15
N THR A 130 -0.45 7.36 -25.33
CA THR A 130 -0.92 8.18 -26.47
C THR A 130 -0.57 7.55 -27.83
N ASP A 131 0.65 7.03 -27.97
CA ASP A 131 1.13 6.35 -29.19
C ASP A 131 0.49 4.97 -29.43
N LYS A 132 -0.27 4.47 -28.48
CA LYS A 132 -0.97 3.17 -28.52
C LYS A 132 -2.49 3.31 -28.41
N ALA A 133 -3.02 4.55 -28.52
CA ALA A 133 -4.45 4.84 -28.38
C ALA A 133 -5.34 3.93 -29.22
N ASP A 134 -4.92 3.63 -30.47
CA ASP A 134 -5.64 2.83 -31.47
C ASP A 134 -5.17 1.36 -31.55
N ALA A 135 -4.16 0.96 -30.77
CA ALA A 135 -3.66 -0.42 -30.79
C ALA A 135 -4.58 -1.33 -29.98
N TYR A 136 -4.91 -2.53 -30.46
CA TYR A 136 -5.72 -3.46 -29.69
C TYR A 136 -5.06 -3.87 -28.36
N ALA A 137 -5.82 -3.98 -27.28
CA ALA A 137 -5.32 -4.32 -25.94
C ALA A 137 -4.57 -5.67 -25.91
N ARG A 138 -4.91 -6.62 -26.81
CA ARG A 138 -4.18 -7.89 -26.96
C ARG A 138 -2.73 -7.72 -27.43
N THR A 139 -2.39 -6.63 -28.10
CA THR A 139 -1.04 -6.34 -28.60
C THR A 139 -0.18 -5.57 -27.61
N LEU A 140 -0.77 -5.09 -26.52
CA LEU A 140 -0.08 -4.36 -25.47
C LEU A 140 0.76 -5.29 -24.59
N SER A 141 1.92 -4.84 -24.15
CA SER A 141 2.72 -5.52 -23.12
C SER A 141 1.97 -5.57 -21.79
N GLY A 142 2.40 -6.43 -20.85
CA GLY A 142 1.83 -6.51 -19.51
C GLY A 142 1.83 -5.15 -18.81
N GLY A 143 2.95 -4.43 -18.89
CA GLY A 143 3.07 -3.09 -18.34
C GLY A 143 2.14 -2.05 -18.99
N MET A 144 1.96 -2.10 -20.31
CA MET A 144 1.00 -1.24 -21.02
C MET A 144 -0.44 -1.54 -20.60
N ARG A 145 -0.79 -2.82 -20.44
CA ARG A 145 -2.12 -3.22 -19.93
C ARG A 145 -2.36 -2.71 -18.51
N ARG A 146 -1.33 -2.74 -17.65
CA ARG A 146 -1.41 -2.20 -16.28
C ARG A 146 -1.65 -0.69 -16.28
N ARG A 147 -0.96 0.05 -17.15
CA ARG A 147 -1.18 1.48 -17.36
C ARG A 147 -2.59 1.79 -17.87
N LEU A 148 -3.13 0.96 -18.75
CA LEU A 148 -4.52 1.10 -19.23
C LEU A 148 -5.55 0.86 -18.10
N LEU A 149 -5.29 -0.07 -17.16
CA LEU A 149 -6.15 -0.24 -15.97
C LEU A 149 -6.16 0.99 -15.07
N LEU A 150 -4.99 1.60 -14.85
CA LEU A 150 -4.92 2.88 -14.14
C LEU A 150 -5.73 3.97 -14.87
N ALA A 151 -5.58 4.09 -16.19
CA ALA A 151 -6.37 5.02 -16.99
C ALA A 151 -7.88 4.79 -16.86
N LYS A 152 -8.33 3.53 -16.89
CA LYS A 152 -9.75 3.18 -16.70
C LYS A 152 -10.27 3.59 -15.31
N ALA A 153 -9.44 3.46 -14.28
CA ALA A 153 -9.82 3.88 -12.93
C ALA A 153 -9.97 5.40 -12.79
N LEU A 154 -9.32 6.19 -13.65
CA LEU A 154 -9.32 7.66 -13.62
C LEU A 154 -10.36 8.32 -14.55
N VAL A 155 -10.97 7.57 -15.47
CA VAL A 155 -11.73 8.11 -16.61
C VAL A 155 -12.97 8.93 -16.20
N HIS A 156 -13.53 8.67 -15.02
CA HIS A 156 -14.70 9.36 -14.48
C HIS A 156 -14.34 10.45 -13.44
N HIS A 157 -13.06 10.82 -13.35
CA HIS A 157 -12.52 11.85 -12.45
C HIS A 157 -12.86 11.62 -10.97
N PRO A 158 -12.56 10.45 -10.40
CA PRO A 158 -12.85 10.14 -9.01
C PRO A 158 -12.04 11.03 -8.05
N GLN A 159 -12.57 11.25 -6.85
CA GLN A 159 -11.83 11.88 -5.75
C GLN A 159 -10.92 10.90 -5.01
N ILE A 160 -11.23 9.62 -5.11
CA ILE A 160 -10.50 8.53 -4.44
C ILE A 160 -10.04 7.53 -5.49
N LEU A 161 -8.76 7.16 -5.45
CA LEU A 161 -8.20 6.11 -6.29
C LEU A 161 -7.71 4.95 -5.41
N VAL A 162 -8.23 3.75 -5.65
CA VAL A 162 -7.75 2.51 -5.02
C VAL A 162 -6.85 1.77 -5.98
N LEU A 163 -5.68 1.41 -5.50
CA LEU A 163 -4.67 0.65 -6.21
C LEU A 163 -4.47 -0.69 -5.49
N ASP A 164 -5.02 -1.76 -6.06
CA ASP A 164 -4.91 -3.09 -5.49
C ASP A 164 -3.69 -3.81 -6.09
N GLU A 165 -2.62 -3.90 -5.32
CA GLU A 165 -1.31 -4.46 -5.71
C GLU A 165 -0.78 -3.94 -7.07
N PRO A 166 -0.65 -2.61 -7.25
CA PRO A 166 -0.42 -2.01 -8.57
C PRO A 166 0.94 -2.37 -9.17
N THR A 167 1.91 -2.78 -8.37
CA THR A 167 3.29 -3.07 -8.76
C THR A 167 3.63 -4.56 -8.80
N ALA A 168 2.66 -5.44 -8.50
CA ALA A 168 2.89 -6.88 -8.54
C ALA A 168 3.31 -7.35 -9.94
N GLY A 169 4.52 -7.95 -10.04
CA GLY A 169 5.04 -8.49 -11.30
C GLY A 169 5.39 -7.46 -12.37
N VAL A 170 5.64 -6.19 -12.00
CA VAL A 170 6.13 -5.16 -12.93
C VAL A 170 7.63 -4.90 -12.74
N ASP A 171 8.27 -4.45 -13.81
CA ASP A 171 9.68 -4.03 -13.78
C ASP A 171 9.88 -2.71 -13.01
N ILE A 172 11.14 -2.40 -12.72
CA ILE A 172 11.53 -1.23 -11.92
C ILE A 172 11.10 0.09 -12.58
N GLU A 173 11.24 0.21 -13.91
CA GLU A 173 10.93 1.45 -14.64
C GLU A 173 9.43 1.75 -14.59
N LEU A 174 8.60 0.71 -14.82
CA LEU A 174 7.15 0.82 -14.74
C LEU A 174 6.69 1.14 -13.31
N ARG A 175 7.31 0.51 -12.30
CA ARG A 175 7.03 0.80 -10.88
C ARG A 175 7.29 2.28 -10.57
N GLN A 176 8.45 2.79 -10.93
CA GLN A 176 8.80 4.19 -10.71
C GLN A 176 7.85 5.16 -11.44
N MET A 177 7.44 4.81 -12.66
CA MET A 177 6.49 5.63 -13.41
C MET A 177 5.11 5.65 -12.73
N LEU A 178 4.61 4.49 -12.27
CA LEU A 178 3.35 4.40 -11.53
C LEU A 178 3.39 5.27 -10.26
N TRP A 179 4.48 5.20 -9.48
CA TRP A 179 4.63 5.99 -8.27
C TRP A 179 4.74 7.50 -8.54
N ARG A 180 5.44 7.91 -9.60
CA ARG A 180 5.43 9.32 -10.03
C ARG A 180 4.02 9.81 -10.37
N ASN A 181 3.25 9.01 -11.11
CA ASN A 181 1.87 9.37 -11.47
C ASN A 181 0.95 9.43 -10.24
N VAL A 182 1.08 8.50 -9.31
CA VAL A 182 0.32 8.47 -8.05
C VAL A 182 0.62 9.72 -7.22
N ARG A 183 1.90 10.03 -6.99
CA ARG A 183 2.30 11.25 -6.27
C ARG A 183 1.81 12.52 -6.95
N ARG A 184 1.90 12.58 -8.28
CA ARG A 184 1.39 13.72 -9.07
C ARG A 184 -0.12 13.90 -8.90
N LEU A 185 -0.91 12.83 -9.02
CA LEU A 185 -2.37 12.88 -8.81
C LEU A 185 -2.73 13.33 -7.40
N ASN A 186 -2.01 12.85 -6.39
CA ASN A 186 -2.24 13.27 -5.01
C ASN A 186 -1.87 14.74 -4.80
N GLN A 187 -0.67 15.18 -5.21
CA GLN A 187 -0.16 16.53 -4.96
C GLN A 187 -0.87 17.62 -5.80
N GLU A 188 -1.09 17.36 -7.10
CA GLU A 188 -1.65 18.36 -8.01
C GLU A 188 -3.19 18.42 -7.95
N ARG A 189 -3.85 17.29 -7.66
CA ARG A 189 -5.32 17.20 -7.68
C ARG A 189 -5.95 16.99 -6.31
N GLY A 190 -5.15 16.85 -5.25
CA GLY A 190 -5.63 16.51 -3.91
C GLY A 190 -6.35 15.17 -3.82
N MET A 191 -6.06 14.25 -4.77
CA MET A 191 -6.72 12.95 -4.83
C MET A 191 -6.32 12.08 -3.63
N THR A 192 -7.29 11.47 -2.97
CA THR A 192 -7.01 10.48 -1.94
C THR A 192 -6.64 9.16 -2.60
N ILE A 193 -5.53 8.56 -2.18
CA ILE A 193 -5.03 7.30 -2.74
C ILE A 193 -5.12 6.23 -1.67
N ILE A 194 -5.64 5.06 -2.01
CA ILE A 194 -5.58 3.87 -1.16
C ILE A 194 -4.73 2.84 -1.87
N LEU A 195 -3.69 2.40 -1.20
CA LEU A 195 -2.73 1.43 -1.71
C LEU A 195 -2.83 0.13 -0.92
N THR A 196 -3.01 -1.00 -1.61
CA THR A 196 -2.65 -2.31 -1.05
C THR A 196 -1.38 -2.80 -1.73
N THR A 197 -0.49 -3.37 -0.96
CA THR A 197 0.73 -4.00 -1.45
C THR A 197 1.18 -5.07 -0.46
N HIS A 198 1.92 -6.04 -0.93
CA HIS A 198 2.69 -6.96 -0.10
C HIS A 198 4.17 -6.55 -0.02
N TYR A 199 4.58 -5.52 -0.77
CA TYR A 199 5.89 -4.89 -0.66
C TYR A 199 5.83 -3.78 0.39
N LEU A 200 6.23 -4.09 1.62
CA LEU A 200 6.10 -3.16 2.76
C LEU A 200 6.99 -1.93 2.60
N GLU A 201 8.13 -2.05 1.92
CA GLU A 201 8.99 -0.93 1.53
C GLU A 201 8.23 0.13 0.70
N GLU A 202 7.37 -0.30 -0.25
CA GLU A 202 6.55 0.63 -1.04
C GLU A 202 5.53 1.37 -0.17
N ALA A 203 4.90 0.66 0.77
CA ALA A 203 3.97 1.29 1.70
C ALA A 203 4.68 2.29 2.61
N GLN A 204 5.88 1.94 3.08
CA GLN A 204 6.71 2.83 3.91
C GLN A 204 7.13 4.10 3.16
N GLU A 205 7.49 3.97 1.88
CA GLU A 205 7.92 5.12 1.05
C GLU A 205 6.76 6.01 0.61
N MET A 206 5.58 5.40 0.36
CA MET A 206 4.49 6.09 -0.32
C MET A 206 3.39 6.58 0.61
N CYS A 207 3.13 5.90 1.73
CA CYS A 207 1.93 6.15 2.53
C CYS A 207 2.18 7.12 3.68
N ASP A 208 1.26 8.07 3.86
CA ASP A 208 1.24 8.98 5.01
C ASP A 208 0.76 8.28 6.28
N GLU A 209 -0.26 7.43 6.12
CA GLU A 209 -0.87 6.60 7.17
C GLU A 209 -1.05 5.18 6.68
N ILE A 210 -0.97 4.23 7.59
CA ILE A 210 -1.13 2.81 7.31
C ILE A 210 -2.12 2.20 8.30
N ALA A 211 -3.04 1.39 7.76
CA ALA A 211 -3.86 0.47 8.54
C ALA A 211 -3.44 -0.97 8.25
N ILE A 212 -3.20 -1.75 9.30
CA ILE A 212 -2.94 -3.19 9.20
C ILE A 212 -4.21 -3.93 9.63
N ILE A 213 -4.71 -4.78 8.73
CA ILE A 213 -5.86 -5.65 8.96
C ILE A 213 -5.37 -7.08 9.16
N GLY A 214 -5.90 -7.76 10.15
CA GLY A 214 -5.70 -9.18 10.40
C GLY A 214 -7.02 -9.87 10.70
N GLU A 215 -7.26 -11.04 10.14
CA GLU A 215 -8.45 -11.86 10.37
C GLU A 215 -9.81 -11.14 10.28
N GLY A 216 -9.89 -10.12 9.43
CA GLY A 216 -11.11 -9.33 9.22
C GLY A 216 -11.33 -8.21 10.23
N GLU A 217 -10.33 -7.86 11.03
CA GLU A 217 -10.36 -6.79 12.04
C GLU A 217 -9.19 -5.82 11.84
N LEU A 218 -9.34 -4.59 12.32
CA LEU A 218 -8.26 -3.61 12.35
C LEU A 218 -7.30 -3.93 13.51
N ILE A 219 -6.05 -4.25 13.19
CA ILE A 219 -4.99 -4.47 14.20
C ILE A 219 -4.45 -3.12 14.68
N VAL A 220 -4.11 -2.25 13.74
CA VAL A 220 -3.56 -0.93 14.04
C VAL A 220 -3.82 0.02 12.88
N ARG A 221 -3.97 1.31 13.20
CA ARG A 221 -3.89 2.42 12.25
C ARG A 221 -3.08 3.53 12.88
N ASP A 222 -2.09 4.02 12.14
CA ASP A 222 -1.25 5.14 12.59
C ASP A 222 -0.56 5.80 11.39
N ARG A 223 0.09 6.95 11.61
CA ARG A 223 1.01 7.53 10.65
C ARG A 223 2.20 6.59 10.44
N THR A 224 2.71 6.53 9.22
CA THR A 224 3.85 5.66 8.87
C THR A 224 5.05 5.88 9.80
N GLU A 225 5.39 7.14 10.06
CA GLU A 225 6.44 7.50 11.03
C GLU A 225 6.21 6.92 12.43
N ASN A 226 4.97 7.00 12.94
CA ASN A 226 4.64 6.51 14.27
C ASN A 226 4.76 4.99 14.35
N LEU A 227 4.36 4.27 13.27
CA LEU A 227 4.50 2.82 13.20
C LEU A 227 5.96 2.39 13.25
N LEU A 228 6.82 3.04 12.49
CA LEU A 228 8.27 2.78 12.48
C LEU A 228 8.90 3.07 13.86
N ASN A 229 8.44 4.12 14.54
CA ASN A 229 8.92 4.48 15.88
C ASN A 229 8.40 3.58 17.00
N ARG A 230 7.47 2.65 16.74
CA ARG A 230 7.00 1.68 17.76
C ARG A 230 8.07 0.66 18.12
N LEU A 231 8.98 0.36 17.22
CA LEU A 231 10.13 -0.49 17.50
C LEU A 231 11.30 0.38 17.94
N ASP A 232 11.70 0.23 19.18
CA ASP A 232 12.78 1.01 19.82
C ASP A 232 14.18 0.49 19.42
N GLY A 233 14.25 -0.54 18.57
CA GLY A 233 15.49 -1.13 18.10
C GLY A 233 16.23 -0.24 17.11
N LYS A 234 17.58 -0.21 17.21
CA LYS A 234 18.49 0.32 16.20
C LYS A 234 19.70 -0.59 16.11
N THR A 235 20.17 -0.87 14.90
CA THR A 235 21.35 -1.70 14.69
C THR A 235 22.48 -0.84 14.14
N LEU A 236 23.60 -0.85 14.82
CA LEU A 236 24.86 -0.35 14.32
C LEU A 236 25.60 -1.51 13.66
N VAL A 237 25.86 -1.43 12.36
CA VAL A 237 26.62 -2.44 11.63
C VAL A 237 28.03 -1.90 11.41
N VAL A 238 29.00 -2.62 11.93
CA VAL A 238 30.42 -2.29 11.87
C VAL A 238 31.13 -3.31 10.98
N MET A 239 31.91 -2.83 10.02
CA MET A 239 32.86 -3.67 9.29
C MET A 239 34.21 -3.54 9.98
N PRO A 240 34.68 -4.60 10.66
CA PRO A 240 35.98 -4.57 11.31
C PRO A 240 37.12 -4.81 10.29
N ASP A 241 38.28 -4.20 10.52
CA ASP A 241 39.51 -4.40 9.74
C ASP A 241 40.11 -5.82 9.91
N ALA A 242 39.80 -6.44 11.05
CA ALA A 242 40.17 -7.83 11.37
C ALA A 242 39.12 -8.42 12.29
N ASP A 243 39.09 -9.79 12.40
CA ASP A 243 38.16 -10.43 13.35
C ASP A 243 38.52 -10.09 14.80
N PRO A 244 37.67 -9.34 15.51
CA PRO A 244 37.95 -8.87 16.87
C PRO A 244 37.78 -9.95 17.94
N GLY A 245 37.33 -11.17 17.60
CA GLY A 245 36.91 -12.15 18.60
C GLY A 245 35.72 -11.68 19.43
N GLU A 246 35.57 -12.19 20.65
CA GLU A 246 34.59 -11.73 21.60
C GLU A 246 35.05 -10.43 22.26
N PHE A 247 34.17 -9.42 22.35
CA PHE A 247 34.46 -8.16 23.01
C PHE A 247 33.25 -7.69 23.84
N ALA A 248 33.53 -6.85 24.83
CA ALA A 248 32.51 -6.35 25.75
C ALA A 248 31.70 -5.25 25.08
N VAL A 249 30.37 -5.34 25.19
CA VAL A 249 29.41 -4.32 24.77
C VAL A 249 28.59 -3.80 25.94
N PRO A 250 27.95 -2.62 25.84
CA PRO A 250 27.04 -2.12 26.87
C PRO A 250 25.90 -3.09 27.15
N GLN A 251 25.37 -3.05 28.36
CA GLN A 251 24.26 -3.90 28.76
C GLN A 251 23.02 -3.61 27.89
N GLY A 252 22.40 -4.66 27.34
CA GLY A 252 21.23 -4.54 26.46
C GLY A 252 21.59 -4.28 25.01
N VAL A 253 22.84 -4.51 24.60
CA VAL A 253 23.28 -4.56 23.21
C VAL A 253 23.46 -6.01 22.81
N ASP A 254 22.71 -6.45 21.80
CA ASP A 254 22.85 -7.77 21.20
C ASP A 254 23.87 -7.73 20.07
N VAL A 255 24.78 -8.71 20.05
CA VAL A 255 25.85 -8.80 19.05
C VAL A 255 25.60 -9.99 18.13
N ALA A 256 25.52 -9.76 16.84
CA ALA A 256 25.40 -10.79 15.82
C ALA A 256 26.49 -10.62 14.76
N ARG A 257 27.15 -11.71 14.37
CA ARG A 257 28.11 -11.75 13.27
C ARG A 257 27.38 -12.12 11.98
N ARG A 258 27.67 -11.41 10.92
CA ARG A 258 27.10 -11.65 9.61
C ARG A 258 28.05 -12.45 8.70
N PRO A 259 27.50 -13.12 7.66
CA PRO A 259 28.32 -13.90 6.72
C PRO A 259 29.34 -13.06 5.93
N ASP A 260 29.10 -11.75 5.79
CA ASP A 260 29.98 -10.79 5.11
C ASP A 260 31.15 -10.31 6.00
N GLY A 261 31.23 -10.80 7.23
CA GLY A 261 32.24 -10.39 8.21
C GLY A 261 31.85 -9.19 9.05
N SER A 262 30.74 -8.51 8.74
CA SER A 262 30.27 -7.40 9.53
C SER A 262 29.67 -7.84 10.88
N ILE A 263 29.71 -6.93 11.86
CA ILE A 263 29.16 -7.14 13.20
C ILE A 263 27.95 -6.21 13.37
N ALA A 264 26.79 -6.81 13.61
CA ALA A 264 25.55 -6.11 13.90
C ALA A 264 25.36 -5.97 15.41
N LEU A 265 25.24 -4.74 15.90
CA LEU A 265 25.09 -4.36 17.29
C LEU A 265 23.69 -3.75 17.47
N THR A 266 22.72 -4.55 17.91
CA THR A 266 21.33 -4.12 18.07
C THR A 266 21.09 -3.63 19.50
N TYR A 267 20.52 -2.43 19.62
CA TYR A 267 20.27 -1.76 20.89
C TYR A 267 18.97 -0.97 20.89
N SER A 268 18.45 -0.66 22.08
CA SER A 268 17.28 0.19 22.29
C SER A 268 17.69 1.66 22.24
N LYS A 269 17.10 2.44 21.28
CA LYS A 269 17.37 3.89 21.11
C LYS A 269 17.06 4.71 22.38
N SER A 270 16.08 4.26 23.17
CA SER A 270 15.69 4.94 24.42
C SER A 270 16.65 4.69 25.58
N LYS A 271 17.53 3.67 25.51
CA LYS A 271 18.42 3.27 26.61
C LYS A 271 19.89 3.50 26.29
N THR A 272 20.30 3.39 25.03
CA THR A 272 21.70 3.40 24.61
C THR A 272 21.85 4.24 23.35
N SER A 273 22.85 5.10 23.29
CA SER A 273 23.15 5.90 22.12
C SER A 273 24.10 5.18 21.16
N ALA A 274 24.05 5.49 19.86
CA ALA A 274 25.00 4.96 18.89
C ALA A 274 26.46 5.29 19.24
N SER A 275 26.70 6.45 19.88
CA SER A 275 28.02 6.86 20.34
C SER A 275 28.56 5.97 21.46
N GLU A 276 27.71 5.52 22.40
CA GLU A 276 28.10 4.58 23.46
C GLU A 276 28.45 3.21 22.88
N VAL A 277 27.66 2.72 21.92
CA VAL A 277 27.94 1.44 21.23
C VAL A 277 29.25 1.53 20.47
N LEU A 278 29.46 2.62 19.71
CA LEU A 278 30.68 2.82 18.93
C LEU A 278 31.92 2.98 19.84
N ALA A 279 31.76 3.68 20.98
CA ALA A 279 32.83 3.84 21.97
C ALA A 279 33.27 2.48 22.56
N ALA A 280 32.30 1.56 22.79
CA ALA A 280 32.60 0.22 23.29
C ALA A 280 33.38 -0.61 22.24
N VAL A 281 33.00 -0.52 20.96
CA VAL A 281 33.72 -1.17 19.85
C VAL A 281 35.18 -0.65 19.77
N ASN A 282 35.35 0.68 19.82
CA ASN A 282 36.68 1.30 19.82
C ASN A 282 37.51 0.93 21.05
N ALA A 283 36.89 0.90 22.24
CA ALA A 283 37.57 0.51 23.50
C ALA A 283 38.02 -0.95 23.50
N ALA A 284 37.35 -1.81 22.73
CA ALA A 284 37.74 -3.21 22.51
C ALA A 284 38.93 -3.34 21.54
N GLY A 285 39.45 -2.24 21.01
CA GLY A 285 40.57 -2.24 20.05
C GLY A 285 40.20 -2.72 18.65
N VAL A 286 38.92 -2.74 18.32
CA VAL A 286 38.43 -3.12 17.00
C VAL A 286 38.67 -1.97 16.04
N GLY A 287 39.51 -2.19 15.03
CA GLY A 287 39.62 -1.26 13.91
C GLY A 287 38.37 -1.30 13.06
N ILE A 288 37.92 -0.14 12.58
CA ILE A 288 36.67 -0.01 11.86
C ILE A 288 36.93 0.52 10.46
N ASP A 289 36.63 -0.29 9.44
CA ASP A 289 36.72 0.09 8.04
C ASP A 289 35.47 0.85 7.57
N ASP A 290 34.29 0.42 8.02
CA ASP A 290 33.00 1.05 7.65
C ASP A 290 31.98 0.92 8.78
N VAL A 291 31.09 1.90 8.87
CA VAL A 291 29.96 1.92 9.81
C VAL A 291 28.69 2.36 9.11
N ARG A 292 27.65 1.56 9.28
CA ARG A 292 26.30 1.92 8.84
C ARG A 292 25.27 1.69 9.96
N THR A 293 24.17 2.41 9.91
CA THR A 293 23.06 2.20 10.83
C THR A 293 21.87 1.63 10.08
N GLU A 294 21.21 0.64 10.68
CA GLU A 294 19.96 0.09 10.22
C GLU A 294 18.88 0.40 11.26
N GLU A 295 17.76 0.91 10.81
CA GLU A 295 16.59 1.14 11.65
C GLU A 295 15.53 0.11 11.29
N PRO A 296 14.63 -0.27 12.24
CA PRO A 296 13.53 -1.15 11.94
C PRO A 296 12.70 -0.59 10.78
N ASP A 297 12.31 -1.47 9.90
CA ASP A 297 11.43 -1.14 8.79
C ASP A 297 9.97 -1.53 9.07
N LEU A 298 9.11 -1.27 8.11
CA LEU A 298 7.70 -1.61 8.24
C LEU A 298 7.48 -3.13 8.27
N GLU A 299 8.41 -3.93 7.75
CA GLU A 299 8.34 -5.39 7.78
C GLU A 299 8.51 -5.90 9.21
N ASP A 300 9.48 -5.37 9.96
CA ASP A 300 9.67 -5.68 11.38
C ASP A 300 8.43 -5.33 12.21
N VAL A 301 7.85 -4.15 11.97
CA VAL A 301 6.61 -3.72 12.63
C VAL A 301 5.45 -4.65 12.29
N PHE A 302 5.34 -5.03 11.01
CA PHE A 302 4.27 -5.90 10.54
C PHE A 302 4.35 -7.29 11.17
N VAL A 303 5.53 -7.89 11.21
CA VAL A 303 5.79 -9.19 11.85
C VAL A 303 5.45 -9.12 13.35
N ALA A 304 5.92 -8.09 14.06
CA ALA A 304 5.67 -7.91 15.48
C ALA A 304 4.18 -7.76 15.83
N LEU A 305 3.36 -7.22 14.91
CA LEU A 305 1.93 -7.00 15.11
C LEU A 305 1.05 -8.16 14.66
N THR A 306 1.47 -8.91 13.65
CA THR A 306 0.64 -9.98 13.05
C THR A 306 0.97 -11.38 13.57
N HIS A 307 2.16 -11.59 14.18
CA HIS A 307 2.60 -12.87 14.78
C HIS A 307 2.56 -12.80 16.32
N ARG A 308 1.56 -12.15 16.90
CA ARG A 308 1.30 -12.32 18.33
C ARG A 308 0.67 -13.69 18.55
N ASP A 309 1.47 -14.63 19.10
CA ASP A 309 1.03 -15.92 19.65
C ASP A 309 -0.03 -15.75 20.74
#